data_0f0e75e0e4c894df95b01f4fa5e29f9d
#
_entry.id   0f0e75e0e4c894df95b01f4fa5e29f9d
#
_cell.length_a   1.000
_cell.length_b   1.000
_cell.length_c   1.000
_cell.angle_alpha   90.00
_cell.angle_beta   90.00
_cell.angle_gamma   90.00
#
_symmetry.space_group_name_H-M   'P 1'
#
loop_
_entity.id
_entity.type
_entity.pdbx_description
1 polymer ?
#
loop_
_entity_poly.entity_id
_entity_poly.type
_entity_poly.pdbx_seq_one_letter_code
_entity_poly.pdbx_strand_id
1 'polypeptide(L)'
;MEKMKNIRKKLRHQRSLRWKKLGLSTPTQIICVSFIIVIALGTLLLTLPISSRHGRLDVLNAMFTATSATCVTGLVVRDTWTQFTWFGQAVVLLLIQVGGLGLVTLTSFFALAMRRRMGFRDLRLLGESVSADGYDQAKNVLKIVVGLAAMFEGIGILLLMFAFVPQFGPEGVWISVFTAISAFCNAGFDLFGRFGAYSSLVPYVNNYYVQAVIMFMIISGGLGFMVWVELCQWYQKRRLSLHAKVVLSFSVILWLGGALGLGLMEWNNPATLGGLSVPGKVMASLFQSVSTRTAGMNTVDLASCGTLSKLLMSVLQFIGAAPGSTGGGVKVTTFAVIILTIRSVAQGRDDCVIADHHIESKTVYRALTIIVLGAVAVIGSAIVVYYNTSDAVSVVDAIFESCSAFGTVGLSVGVTSQLNNGAKILYMLVMFMGLSLIHI
;
A
#
# COMPACT_ATOMS: atom_id res chain seq x y z
N MET A 1 -38.29 24.70 14.36
CA MET A 1 -37.49 23.45 14.40
C MET A 1 -37.95 22.42 13.38
N GLU A 2 -39.23 22.25 13.15
CA GLU A 2 -39.82 21.26 12.22
C GLU A 2 -39.56 21.55 10.72
N LYS A 3 -39.59 22.82 10.32
CA LYS A 3 -39.28 23.28 8.94
C LYS A 3 -37.85 22.96 8.54
N MET A 4 -36.89 23.06 9.44
CA MET A 4 -35.49 22.66 9.21
C MET A 4 -35.31 21.16 9.15
N LYS A 5 -36.08 20.35 9.89
CA LYS A 5 -36.11 18.90 9.79
C LYS A 5 -36.62 18.44 8.43
N ASN A 6 -37.66 19.07 7.91
CA ASN A 6 -38.24 18.76 6.59
C ASN A 6 -37.33 19.15 5.43
N ILE A 7 -36.65 20.29 5.47
CA ILE A 7 -35.65 20.68 4.45
C ILE A 7 -34.48 19.71 4.46
N ARG A 8 -33.99 19.28 5.63
CA ARG A 8 -32.93 18.28 5.75
C ARG A 8 -33.34 16.88 5.23
N LYS A 9 -34.60 16.51 5.44
CA LYS A 9 -35.17 15.25 4.92
C LYS A 9 -35.28 15.28 3.39
N LYS A 10 -35.71 16.42 2.82
CA LYS A 10 -35.77 16.66 1.36
C LYS A 10 -34.39 16.64 0.72
N LEU A 11 -33.40 17.31 1.30
CA LEU A 11 -32.00 17.31 0.81
C LEU A 11 -31.35 15.92 0.91
N ARG A 12 -31.66 15.13 1.96
CA ARG A 12 -31.22 13.73 2.06
C ARG A 12 -31.84 12.86 0.99
N HIS A 13 -33.13 13.01 0.73
CA HIS A 13 -33.85 12.29 -0.30
C HIS A 13 -33.33 12.64 -1.71
N GLN A 14 -33.07 13.90 -1.99
CA GLN A 14 -32.47 14.35 -3.25
C GLN A 14 -31.04 13.84 -3.44
N ARG A 15 -30.19 13.78 -2.39
CA ARG A 15 -28.85 13.17 -2.46
C ARG A 15 -28.94 11.67 -2.73
N SER A 16 -29.84 10.93 -2.07
CA SER A 16 -30.02 9.50 -2.31
C SER A 16 -30.55 9.20 -3.72
N LEU A 17 -31.38 10.09 -4.27
CA LEU A 17 -31.89 10.01 -5.64
C LEU A 17 -30.81 10.33 -6.70
N ARG A 18 -29.87 11.24 -6.40
CA ARG A 18 -28.75 11.53 -7.31
C ARG A 18 -27.83 10.32 -7.49
N TRP A 19 -27.47 9.63 -6.42
CA TRP A 19 -26.64 8.42 -6.52
C TRP A 19 -27.38 7.25 -7.15
N LYS A 20 -28.69 7.09 -6.89
CA LYS A 20 -29.54 6.11 -7.58
C LYS A 20 -29.69 6.41 -9.08
N LYS A 21 -29.75 7.69 -9.47
CA LYS A 21 -29.75 8.12 -10.89
C LYS A 21 -28.45 7.79 -11.62
N LEU A 22 -27.32 7.68 -10.90
CA LEU A 22 -26.02 7.26 -11.41
C LEU A 22 -25.83 5.74 -11.41
N GLY A 23 -26.86 4.95 -11.02
CA GLY A 23 -26.78 3.48 -10.95
C GLY A 23 -25.90 2.94 -9.82
N LEU A 24 -25.36 3.82 -8.93
CA LEU A 24 -24.48 3.45 -7.83
C LEU A 24 -25.30 2.96 -6.63
N SER A 25 -25.48 1.64 -6.53
CA SER A 25 -26.31 1.02 -5.50
C SER A 25 -25.51 0.37 -4.37
N THR A 26 -24.29 -0.09 -4.63
CA THR A 26 -23.45 -0.80 -3.66
C THR A 26 -22.41 0.12 -3.01
N PRO A 27 -22.01 -0.12 -1.75
CA PRO A 27 -20.92 0.61 -1.07
C PRO A 27 -19.60 0.56 -1.84
N THR A 28 -19.24 -0.60 -2.36
CA THR A 28 -18.02 -0.81 -3.16
C THR A 28 -17.96 0.13 -4.38
N GLN A 29 -19.08 0.26 -5.13
CA GLN A 29 -19.15 1.18 -6.28
C GLN A 29 -18.90 2.63 -5.87
N ILE A 30 -19.42 3.05 -4.72
CA ILE A 30 -19.23 4.43 -4.22
C ILE A 30 -17.76 4.65 -3.86
N ILE A 31 -17.12 3.70 -3.22
CA ILE A 31 -15.70 3.75 -2.88
C ILE A 31 -14.88 3.87 -4.17
N CYS A 32 -15.09 2.99 -5.15
CA CYS A 32 -14.38 3.01 -6.43
C CYS A 32 -14.53 4.35 -7.16
N VAL A 33 -15.75 4.88 -7.27
CA VAL A 33 -16.00 6.20 -7.91
C VAL A 33 -15.31 7.32 -7.14
N SER A 34 -15.30 7.25 -5.82
CA SER A 34 -14.61 8.25 -4.99
C SER A 34 -13.10 8.27 -5.25
N PHE A 35 -12.46 7.10 -5.39
CA PHE A 35 -11.05 7.00 -5.76
C PHE A 35 -10.78 7.55 -7.17
N ILE A 36 -11.64 7.25 -8.16
CA ILE A 36 -11.53 7.80 -9.51
C ILE A 36 -11.59 9.33 -9.49
N ILE A 37 -12.48 9.92 -8.69
CA ILE A 37 -12.57 11.38 -8.54
C ILE A 37 -11.28 11.95 -7.94
N VAL A 38 -10.70 11.31 -6.92
CA VAL A 38 -9.44 11.75 -6.31
C VAL A 38 -8.29 11.66 -7.31
N ILE A 39 -8.20 10.57 -8.08
CA ILE A 39 -7.20 10.41 -9.14
C ILE A 39 -7.35 11.53 -10.19
N ALA A 40 -8.56 11.81 -10.64
CA ALA A 40 -8.82 12.87 -11.61
C ALA A 40 -8.41 14.27 -11.08
N LEU A 41 -8.74 14.58 -9.82
CA LEU A 41 -8.33 15.83 -9.17
C LEU A 41 -6.80 15.89 -9.00
N GLY A 42 -6.17 14.80 -8.57
CA GLY A 42 -4.71 14.70 -8.47
C GLY A 42 -4.04 14.90 -9.82
N THR A 43 -4.55 14.27 -10.87
CA THR A 43 -4.07 14.46 -12.24
C THR A 43 -4.14 15.92 -12.65
N LEU A 44 -5.28 16.58 -12.43
CA LEU A 44 -5.45 18.00 -12.74
C LEU A 44 -4.41 18.86 -12.00
N LEU A 45 -4.20 18.64 -10.71
CA LEU A 45 -3.23 19.39 -9.92
C LEU A 45 -1.78 19.14 -10.37
N LEU A 46 -1.42 17.89 -10.70
CA LEU A 46 -0.07 17.54 -11.14
C LEU A 46 0.24 17.99 -12.58
N THR A 47 -0.77 18.26 -13.42
CA THR A 47 -0.58 18.86 -14.76
C THR A 47 -0.35 20.36 -14.73
N LEU A 48 -0.58 21.04 -13.60
CA LEU A 48 -0.33 22.47 -13.47
C LEU A 48 1.18 22.77 -13.61
N PRO A 49 1.57 23.85 -14.31
CA PRO A 49 2.99 24.22 -14.46
C PRO A 49 3.72 24.42 -13.13
N ILE A 50 3.01 24.85 -12.08
CA ILE A 50 3.56 25.06 -10.73
C ILE A 50 3.96 23.73 -10.05
N SER A 51 3.41 22.59 -10.49
CA SER A 51 3.70 21.28 -9.90
C SER A 51 4.99 20.65 -10.40
N SER A 52 5.51 21.08 -11.55
CA SER A 52 6.66 20.48 -12.22
C SER A 52 7.82 21.46 -12.37
N ARG A 53 9.05 20.97 -12.19
CA ARG A 53 10.29 21.76 -12.38
C ARG A 53 10.62 21.98 -13.86
N HIS A 54 10.13 21.10 -14.73
CA HIS A 54 10.45 21.09 -16.18
C HIS A 54 9.26 21.55 -17.04
N GLY A 55 8.39 22.43 -16.51
CA GLY A 55 7.21 22.90 -17.20
C GLY A 55 6.03 21.92 -17.05
N ARG A 56 5.06 22.00 -17.97
CA ARG A 56 3.83 21.20 -17.86
C ARG A 56 4.09 19.72 -18.06
N LEU A 57 3.71 18.90 -17.08
CA LEU A 57 3.79 17.44 -17.19
C LEU A 57 2.70 16.94 -18.14
N ASP A 58 3.05 15.93 -18.96
CA ASP A 58 2.09 15.23 -19.80
C ASP A 58 0.96 14.62 -18.97
N VAL A 59 -0.27 14.71 -19.48
CA VAL A 59 -1.49 14.29 -18.77
C VAL A 59 -1.43 12.81 -18.37
N LEU A 60 -0.92 11.94 -19.26
CA LEU A 60 -0.84 10.51 -18.98
C LEU A 60 0.16 10.21 -17.86
N ASN A 61 1.31 10.89 -17.84
CA ASN A 61 2.31 10.72 -16.76
C ASN A 61 1.79 11.31 -15.44
N ALA A 62 1.06 12.42 -15.46
CA ALA A 62 0.39 12.97 -14.29
C ALA A 62 -0.69 12.02 -13.75
N MET A 63 -1.49 11.41 -14.64
CA MET A 63 -2.51 10.43 -14.28
C MET A 63 -1.90 9.16 -13.71
N PHE A 64 -0.78 8.69 -14.27
CA PHE A 64 -0.05 7.54 -13.74
C PHE A 64 0.44 7.81 -12.31
N THR A 65 1.10 8.97 -12.08
CA THR A 65 1.59 9.36 -10.76
C THR A 65 0.44 9.55 -9.77
N ALA A 66 -0.65 10.21 -10.17
CA ALA A 66 -1.84 10.37 -9.32
C ALA A 66 -2.48 9.03 -8.96
N THR A 67 -2.56 8.09 -9.92
CA THR A 67 -3.08 6.73 -9.68
C THR A 67 -2.16 5.97 -8.73
N SER A 68 -0.85 5.96 -9.00
CA SER A 68 0.14 5.29 -8.16
C SER A 68 0.15 5.83 -6.73
N ALA A 69 0.07 7.16 -6.54
CA ALA A 69 0.01 7.79 -5.23
C ALA A 69 -1.30 7.49 -4.50
N THR A 70 -2.45 7.57 -5.20
CA THR A 70 -3.77 7.31 -4.59
C THR A 70 -3.99 5.83 -4.30
N CYS A 71 -3.47 4.93 -5.16
CA CYS A 71 -3.49 3.49 -4.91
C CYS A 71 -2.37 3.03 -3.97
N VAL A 72 -1.54 3.97 -3.49
CA VAL A 72 -0.44 3.69 -2.56
C VAL A 72 0.50 2.63 -3.13
N THR A 73 0.84 2.75 -4.41
CA THR A 73 1.65 1.77 -5.13
C THR A 73 3.13 2.12 -5.13
N GLY A 74 3.50 3.38 -5.49
CA GLY A 74 4.89 3.81 -5.54
C GLY A 74 5.62 3.58 -6.87
N LEU A 75 5.00 2.96 -7.86
CA LEU A 75 5.58 2.92 -9.20
C LEU A 75 5.58 4.32 -9.81
N VAL A 76 6.74 4.75 -10.34
CA VAL A 76 6.93 6.08 -10.87
C VAL A 76 7.50 6.03 -12.29
N VAL A 77 6.86 6.75 -13.23
CA VAL A 77 7.38 6.96 -14.60
C VAL A 77 8.31 8.17 -14.67
N ARG A 78 8.27 9.03 -13.66
CA ARG A 78 9.15 10.19 -13.47
C ARG A 78 9.54 10.26 -12.01
N ASP A 79 10.82 10.42 -11.73
CA ASP A 79 11.33 10.54 -10.38
C ASP A 79 10.71 11.71 -9.63
N THR A 80 10.31 11.48 -8.37
CA THR A 80 9.51 12.45 -7.60
C THR A 80 10.30 13.71 -7.25
N TRP A 81 11.59 13.56 -6.92
CA TRP A 81 12.43 14.70 -6.56
C TRP A 81 12.79 15.55 -7.76
N THR A 82 13.23 14.94 -8.84
CA THR A 82 13.71 15.67 -10.02
C THR A 82 12.57 16.32 -10.80
N GLN A 83 11.40 15.67 -10.87
CA GLN A 83 10.27 16.14 -11.66
C GLN A 83 9.43 17.19 -10.92
N PHE A 84 9.11 16.99 -9.64
CA PHE A 84 8.11 17.78 -8.95
C PHE A 84 8.71 18.89 -8.08
N THR A 85 8.08 20.06 -8.13
CA THR A 85 8.31 21.16 -7.18
C THR A 85 7.78 20.78 -5.80
N TRP A 86 8.03 21.60 -4.79
CA TRP A 86 7.45 21.43 -3.44
C TRP A 86 5.93 21.33 -3.46
N PHE A 87 5.27 22.09 -4.34
CA PHE A 87 3.83 22.00 -4.52
C PHE A 87 3.42 20.64 -5.09
N GLY A 88 4.08 20.17 -6.15
CA GLY A 88 3.83 18.86 -6.74
C GLY A 88 4.07 17.72 -5.76
N GLN A 89 5.16 17.78 -4.99
CA GLN A 89 5.46 16.81 -3.93
C GLN A 89 4.38 16.82 -2.83
N ALA A 90 3.89 18.00 -2.43
CA ALA A 90 2.79 18.10 -1.46
C ALA A 90 1.49 17.50 -2.00
N VAL A 91 1.19 17.69 -3.30
CA VAL A 91 0.03 17.04 -3.94
C VAL A 91 0.18 15.52 -3.91
N VAL A 92 1.35 14.98 -4.28
CA VAL A 92 1.65 13.53 -4.21
C VAL A 92 1.46 13.02 -2.78
N LEU A 93 2.00 13.72 -1.78
CA LEU A 93 1.89 13.36 -0.36
C LEU A 93 0.44 13.34 0.12
N LEU A 94 -0.38 14.31 -0.30
CA LEU A 94 -1.81 14.35 0.01
C LEU A 94 -2.57 13.18 -0.64
N LEU A 95 -2.22 12.81 -1.87
CA LEU A 95 -2.82 11.66 -2.54
C LEU A 95 -2.45 10.35 -1.82
N ILE A 96 -1.19 10.21 -1.39
CA ILE A 96 -0.72 9.07 -0.56
C ILE A 96 -1.52 8.99 0.74
N GLN A 97 -1.70 10.10 1.45
CA GLN A 97 -2.43 10.14 2.72
C GLN A 97 -3.91 9.76 2.54
N VAL A 98 -4.54 10.25 1.46
CA VAL A 98 -5.93 9.90 1.11
C VAL A 98 -6.04 8.42 0.76
N GLY A 99 -5.09 7.87 0.01
CA GLY A 99 -5.03 6.46 -0.37
C GLY A 99 -4.80 5.55 0.82
N GLY A 100 -3.75 5.80 1.60
CA GLY A 100 -3.31 4.95 2.72
C GLY A 100 -4.32 4.88 3.86
N LEU A 101 -4.93 6.00 4.25
CA LEU A 101 -5.99 5.99 5.26
C LEU A 101 -7.35 5.58 4.71
N GLY A 102 -7.51 5.58 3.40
CA GLY A 102 -8.77 5.38 2.71
C GLY A 102 -9.68 6.61 2.72
N LEU A 103 -10.22 6.95 1.56
CA LEU A 103 -11.04 8.16 1.37
C LEU A 103 -12.25 8.19 2.30
N VAL A 104 -12.90 7.03 2.51
CA VAL A 104 -14.10 6.94 3.39
C VAL A 104 -13.72 7.22 4.84
N THR A 105 -12.57 6.71 5.29
CA THR A 105 -12.05 6.97 6.63
C THR A 105 -11.80 8.46 6.85
N LEU A 106 -11.10 9.13 5.93
CA LEU A 106 -10.81 10.56 6.02
C LEU A 106 -12.06 11.42 5.95
N THR A 107 -12.95 11.18 4.99
CA THR A 107 -14.19 11.97 4.85
C THR A 107 -15.12 11.79 6.05
N SER A 108 -15.17 10.59 6.61
CA SER A 108 -15.93 10.30 7.83
C SER A 108 -15.32 10.96 9.06
N PHE A 109 -13.99 11.00 9.17
CA PHE A 109 -13.29 11.70 10.23
C PHE A 109 -13.58 13.21 10.20
N PHE A 110 -13.46 13.86 9.05
CA PHE A 110 -13.80 15.28 8.90
C PHE A 110 -15.27 15.57 9.20
N ALA A 111 -16.19 14.68 8.76
CA ALA A 111 -17.61 14.81 9.07
C ALA A 111 -17.86 14.73 10.60
N LEU A 112 -17.16 13.85 11.30
CA LEU A 112 -17.23 13.71 12.75
C LEU A 112 -16.61 14.91 13.47
N ALA A 113 -15.43 15.36 13.05
CA ALA A 113 -14.73 16.53 13.60
C ALA A 113 -15.58 17.81 13.47
N MET A 114 -16.28 17.97 12.35
CA MET A 114 -17.22 19.09 12.13
C MET A 114 -18.57 18.89 12.86
N ARG A 115 -18.69 17.93 13.77
CA ARG A 115 -19.94 17.58 14.49
C ARG A 115 -21.14 17.34 13.58
N ARG A 116 -20.93 16.95 12.33
CA ARG A 116 -22.02 16.56 11.43
C ARG A 116 -22.55 15.20 11.82
N ARG A 117 -23.88 15.05 11.89
CA ARG A 117 -24.51 13.74 12.11
C ARG A 117 -24.29 12.87 10.87
N MET A 118 -23.59 11.75 11.03
CA MET A 118 -23.42 10.75 9.98
C MET A 118 -24.74 9.99 9.78
N GLY A 119 -25.08 9.70 8.52
CA GLY A 119 -26.25 8.88 8.18
C GLY A 119 -25.93 7.38 8.29
N PHE A 120 -26.98 6.53 8.33
CA PHE A 120 -26.80 5.06 8.32
C PHE A 120 -25.96 4.56 7.15
N ARG A 121 -26.08 5.20 5.98
CA ARG A 121 -25.31 4.85 4.78
C ARG A 121 -23.84 5.21 4.94
N ASP A 122 -23.53 6.40 5.49
CA ASP A 122 -22.15 6.83 5.69
C ASP A 122 -21.43 5.92 6.68
N LEU A 123 -22.16 5.42 7.69
CA LEU A 123 -21.63 4.51 8.69
C LEU A 123 -21.47 3.08 8.19
N ARG A 124 -22.33 2.63 7.27
CA ARG A 124 -22.15 1.36 6.58
C ARG A 124 -20.90 1.37 5.69
N LEU A 125 -20.71 2.46 4.92
CA LEU A 125 -19.50 2.67 4.13
C LEU A 125 -18.23 2.68 4.99
N LEU A 126 -18.31 3.33 6.15
CA LEU A 126 -17.22 3.36 7.11
C LEU A 126 -16.94 1.96 7.68
N GLY A 127 -17.98 1.21 8.09
CA GLY A 127 -17.85 -0.17 8.58
C GLY A 127 -17.13 -1.06 7.58
N GLU A 128 -17.50 -0.98 6.31
CA GLU A 128 -16.86 -1.74 5.23
C GLU A 128 -15.40 -1.30 5.01
N SER A 129 -15.08 0.00 5.11
CA SER A 129 -13.72 0.50 4.90
C SER A 129 -12.75 0.17 6.04
N VAL A 130 -13.25 0.04 7.27
CA VAL A 130 -12.42 -0.23 8.47
C VAL A 130 -12.64 -1.63 9.05
N SER A 131 -13.37 -2.49 8.34
CA SER A 131 -13.68 -3.87 8.76
C SER A 131 -14.31 -3.97 10.16
N ALA A 132 -15.24 -3.06 10.50
CA ALA A 132 -15.89 -2.98 11.81
C ALA A 132 -17.35 -3.43 11.74
N ASP A 133 -17.73 -4.33 12.64
CA ASP A 133 -19.11 -4.80 12.83
C ASP A 133 -19.85 -3.92 13.84
N GLY A 134 -20.74 -3.06 13.36
CA GLY A 134 -21.65 -2.28 14.21
C GLY A 134 -21.45 -0.77 14.18
N TYR A 135 -22.54 -0.07 14.48
CA TYR A 135 -22.73 1.37 14.26
C TYR A 135 -21.90 2.28 15.20
N ASP A 136 -21.88 1.97 16.49
CA ASP A 136 -21.15 2.76 17.48
C ASP A 136 -19.66 2.37 17.52
N GLN A 137 -19.34 1.14 17.13
CA GLN A 137 -17.96 0.68 16.98
C GLN A 137 -17.25 1.40 15.83
N ALA A 138 -17.91 1.59 14.68
CA ALA A 138 -17.32 2.24 13.51
C ALA A 138 -16.81 3.67 13.80
N LYS A 139 -17.53 4.45 14.63
CA LYS A 139 -17.09 5.79 15.02
C LYS A 139 -15.86 5.79 15.93
N ASN A 140 -15.83 4.86 16.87
CA ASN A 140 -14.70 4.73 17.79
C ASN A 140 -13.46 4.20 17.06
N VAL A 141 -13.65 3.21 16.19
CA VAL A 141 -12.60 2.68 15.32
C VAL A 141 -12.02 3.77 14.43
N LEU A 142 -12.86 4.62 13.82
CA LEU A 142 -12.41 5.75 13.01
C LEU A 142 -11.46 6.69 13.78
N LYS A 143 -11.83 7.09 14.99
CA LYS A 143 -10.97 7.96 15.83
C LYS A 143 -9.65 7.28 16.17
N ILE A 144 -9.70 5.98 16.46
CA ILE A 144 -8.51 5.19 16.79
C ILE A 144 -7.61 5.07 15.56
N VAL A 145 -8.16 4.77 14.38
CA VAL A 145 -7.39 4.65 13.13
C VAL A 145 -6.63 5.95 12.82
N VAL A 146 -7.34 7.09 12.81
CA VAL A 146 -6.70 8.38 12.53
C VAL A 146 -5.72 8.79 13.63
N GLY A 147 -6.06 8.51 14.90
CA GLY A 147 -5.18 8.79 16.04
C GLY A 147 -3.90 7.96 16.02
N LEU A 148 -4.00 6.65 15.71
CA LEU A 148 -2.84 5.77 15.56
C LEU A 148 -1.98 6.19 14.36
N ALA A 149 -2.58 6.51 13.23
CA ALA A 149 -1.85 7.00 12.06
C ALA A 149 -1.07 8.26 12.40
N ALA A 150 -1.72 9.28 12.94
CA ALA A 150 -1.06 10.53 13.33
C ALA A 150 0.05 10.32 14.38
N MET A 151 -0.14 9.37 15.31
CA MET A 151 0.86 9.02 16.32
C MET A 151 2.10 8.37 15.67
N PHE A 152 1.90 7.33 14.84
CA PHE A 152 3.02 6.66 14.17
C PHE A 152 3.74 7.59 13.20
N GLU A 153 3.01 8.32 12.37
CA GLU A 153 3.57 9.30 11.44
C GLU A 153 4.38 10.37 12.22
N GLY A 154 3.83 10.92 13.31
CA GLY A 154 4.53 11.88 14.15
C GLY A 154 5.82 11.33 14.77
N ILE A 155 5.79 10.10 15.29
CA ILE A 155 6.99 9.43 15.80
C ILE A 155 8.00 9.22 14.67
N GLY A 156 7.58 8.73 13.51
CA GLY A 156 8.45 8.51 12.35
C GLY A 156 9.09 9.79 11.85
N ILE A 157 8.33 10.89 11.76
CA ILE A 157 8.86 12.22 11.39
C ILE A 157 9.96 12.64 12.35
N LEU A 158 9.69 12.59 13.66
CA LEU A 158 10.65 12.98 14.68
C LEU A 158 11.93 12.14 14.61
N LEU A 159 11.80 10.82 14.49
CA LEU A 159 12.96 9.93 14.38
C LEU A 159 13.78 10.20 13.09
N LEU A 160 13.12 10.38 11.95
CA LEU A 160 13.83 10.68 10.69
C LEU A 160 14.46 12.07 10.68
N MET A 161 13.91 13.05 11.40
CA MET A 161 14.52 14.38 11.54
C MET A 161 15.90 14.30 12.20
N PHE A 162 16.15 13.38 13.13
CA PHE A 162 17.49 13.18 13.72
C PHE A 162 18.53 12.72 12.69
N ALA A 163 18.10 12.04 11.62
CA ALA A 163 19.01 11.62 10.55
C ALA A 163 19.11 12.66 9.43
N PHE A 164 17.99 13.22 8.97
CA PHE A 164 17.95 14.02 7.75
C PHE A 164 18.18 15.52 7.99
N VAL A 165 17.82 16.09 9.16
CA VAL A 165 18.07 17.50 9.44
C VAL A 165 19.57 17.82 9.56
N PRO A 166 20.40 17.00 10.24
CA PRO A 166 21.85 17.23 10.25
C PRO A 166 22.48 17.12 8.85
N GLN A 167 21.92 16.30 7.96
CA GLN A 167 22.46 16.08 6.62
C GLN A 167 22.00 17.14 5.60
N PHE A 168 20.76 17.60 5.67
CA PHE A 168 20.12 18.44 4.66
C PHE A 168 19.66 19.81 5.18
N GLY A 169 19.91 20.11 6.45
CA GLY A 169 19.42 21.34 7.07
C GLY A 169 17.89 21.43 7.11
N PRO A 170 17.30 22.62 6.88
CA PRO A 170 15.84 22.80 6.94
C PRO A 170 15.06 21.93 5.94
N GLU A 171 15.66 21.59 4.79
CA GLU A 171 15.05 20.71 3.79
C GLU A 171 14.87 19.28 4.33
N GLY A 172 15.75 18.86 5.27
CA GLY A 172 15.64 17.58 5.96
C GLY A 172 14.34 17.40 6.72
N VAL A 173 13.68 18.49 7.17
CA VAL A 173 12.35 18.42 7.79
C VAL A 173 11.33 17.94 6.76
N TRP A 174 11.31 18.52 5.55
CA TRP A 174 10.40 18.10 4.49
C TRP A 174 10.63 16.66 4.05
N ILE A 175 11.89 16.28 3.87
CA ILE A 175 12.26 14.90 3.52
C ILE A 175 11.80 13.93 4.61
N SER A 176 11.93 14.29 5.89
CA SER A 176 11.45 13.47 7.01
C SER A 176 9.95 13.30 7.01
N VAL A 177 9.20 14.39 6.80
CA VAL A 177 7.73 14.36 6.71
C VAL A 177 7.28 13.49 5.55
N PHE A 178 7.85 13.71 4.36
CA PHE A 178 7.49 12.96 3.17
C PHE A 178 7.79 11.47 3.31
N THR A 179 9.01 11.13 3.76
CA THR A 179 9.46 9.75 3.90
C THR A 179 8.68 9.00 4.99
N ALA A 180 8.40 9.64 6.13
CA ALA A 180 7.62 9.02 7.21
C ALA A 180 6.20 8.68 6.76
N ILE A 181 5.49 9.62 6.14
CA ILE A 181 4.12 9.41 5.65
C ILE A 181 4.11 8.37 4.54
N SER A 182 5.05 8.46 3.58
CA SER A 182 5.16 7.48 2.49
C SER A 182 5.44 6.07 3.01
N ALA A 183 6.35 5.92 3.98
CA ALA A 183 6.69 4.63 4.58
C ALA A 183 5.52 4.06 5.42
N PHE A 184 4.85 4.89 6.23
CA PHE A 184 3.69 4.45 7.04
C PHE A 184 2.50 4.07 6.16
N CYS A 185 2.22 4.88 5.13
CA CYS A 185 1.17 4.56 4.16
C CYS A 185 1.54 3.40 3.23
N ASN A 186 2.78 2.89 3.29
CA ASN A 186 3.31 1.87 2.37
C ASN A 186 3.23 2.32 0.90
N ALA A 187 3.60 3.56 0.62
CA ALA A 187 3.38 4.19 -0.68
C ALA A 187 4.58 4.13 -1.63
N GLY A 188 5.79 3.88 -1.13
CA GLY A 188 6.99 3.70 -1.95
C GLY A 188 7.56 4.95 -2.64
N PHE A 189 6.92 6.11 -2.47
CA PHE A 189 7.46 7.37 -2.97
C PHE A 189 8.54 7.91 -2.05
N ASP A 190 9.60 8.44 -2.63
CA ASP A 190 10.71 9.05 -1.90
C ASP A 190 11.20 10.35 -2.55
N LEU A 191 12.09 11.06 -1.86
CA LEU A 191 12.72 12.30 -2.32
C LEU A 191 14.24 12.15 -2.46
N PHE A 192 14.75 10.93 -2.58
CA PHE A 192 16.19 10.64 -2.66
C PHE A 192 16.72 10.69 -4.10
N GLY A 193 15.90 11.00 -5.09
CA GLY A 193 16.30 11.27 -6.46
C GLY A 193 17.36 12.38 -6.59
N ARG A 194 17.64 13.13 -5.51
CA ARG A 194 18.79 14.07 -5.42
C ARG A 194 20.15 13.39 -5.50
N PHE A 195 20.26 12.11 -5.13
CA PHE A 195 21.50 11.32 -5.25
C PHE A 195 21.63 10.64 -6.62
N GLY A 196 20.55 10.58 -7.37
CA GLY A 196 20.41 9.97 -8.67
C GLY A 196 18.95 9.61 -8.90
N ALA A 197 18.41 9.84 -10.10
CA ALA A 197 17.02 9.52 -10.40
C ALA A 197 16.73 8.06 -10.07
N TYR A 198 15.62 7.80 -9.38
CA TYR A 198 15.17 6.47 -8.94
C TYR A 198 16.09 5.76 -7.94
N SER A 199 16.97 6.50 -7.23
CA SER A 199 17.96 5.91 -6.31
C SER A 199 17.35 5.31 -5.05
N SER A 200 16.13 5.71 -4.67
CA SER A 200 15.47 5.30 -3.42
C SER A 200 16.43 5.39 -2.21
N LEU A 201 16.43 4.39 -1.33
CA LEU A 201 17.29 4.35 -0.14
C LEU A 201 18.65 3.66 -0.36
N VAL A 202 19.08 3.42 -1.61
CA VAL A 202 20.37 2.80 -1.89
C VAL A 202 21.54 3.58 -1.22
N PRO A 203 21.58 4.93 -1.22
CA PRO A 203 22.61 5.67 -0.50
C PRO A 203 22.65 5.43 1.02
N TYR A 204 21.57 4.91 1.60
CA TYR A 204 21.44 4.64 3.04
C TYR A 204 21.61 3.16 3.41
N VAL A 205 22.16 2.32 2.50
CA VAL A 205 22.38 0.88 2.74
C VAL A 205 23.24 0.60 3.98
N ASN A 206 24.16 1.49 4.34
CA ASN A 206 25.01 1.38 5.53
C ASN A 206 24.46 2.16 6.74
N ASN A 207 23.34 2.87 6.61
CA ASN A 207 22.72 3.60 7.71
C ASN A 207 21.61 2.75 8.34
N TYR A 208 21.98 1.91 9.31
CA TYR A 208 21.06 0.98 9.99
C TYR A 208 19.95 1.70 10.75
N TYR A 209 20.21 2.91 11.25
CA TYR A 209 19.21 3.71 11.94
C TYR A 209 18.06 4.10 11.01
N VAL A 210 18.36 4.69 9.86
CA VAL A 210 17.35 5.08 8.86
C VAL A 210 16.55 3.85 8.39
N GLN A 211 17.25 2.75 8.08
CA GLN A 211 16.58 1.51 7.68
C GLN A 211 15.66 0.99 8.78
N ALA A 212 16.08 0.96 10.04
CA ALA A 212 15.25 0.47 11.15
C ALA A 212 14.00 1.34 11.37
N VAL A 213 14.14 2.67 11.31
CA VAL A 213 13.01 3.59 11.46
C VAL A 213 12.01 3.40 10.31
N ILE A 214 12.48 3.32 9.06
CA ILE A 214 11.61 3.13 7.90
C ILE A 214 10.92 1.76 7.96
N MET A 215 11.64 0.67 8.29
CA MET A 215 11.03 -0.64 8.51
C MET A 215 9.96 -0.62 9.59
N PHE A 216 10.21 0.06 10.71
CA PHE A 216 9.21 0.24 11.76
C PHE A 216 7.95 0.92 11.24
N MET A 217 8.09 1.96 10.41
CA MET A 217 6.95 2.66 9.80
C MET A 217 6.17 1.75 8.85
N ILE A 218 6.87 1.02 7.97
CA ILE A 218 6.28 0.07 7.02
C ILE A 218 5.49 -1.03 7.76
N ILE A 219 6.09 -1.62 8.78
CA ILE A 219 5.46 -2.66 9.60
C ILE A 219 4.22 -2.10 10.31
N SER A 220 4.33 -0.89 10.87
CA SER A 220 3.23 -0.25 11.58
C SER A 220 2.03 0.02 10.68
N GLY A 221 2.24 0.48 9.45
CA GLY A 221 1.18 0.68 8.46
C GLY A 221 0.61 -0.64 7.93
N GLY A 222 1.48 -1.64 7.68
CA GLY A 222 1.13 -2.91 7.04
C GLY A 222 0.43 -3.95 7.94
N LEU A 223 0.52 -3.85 9.27
CA LEU A 223 -0.09 -4.81 10.21
C LEU A 223 -1.62 -4.66 10.34
N GLY A 224 -2.17 -3.52 9.93
CA GLY A 224 -3.59 -3.23 10.06
C GLY A 224 -3.99 -2.62 11.41
N PHE A 225 -4.90 -1.66 11.33
CA PHE A 225 -5.30 -0.86 12.49
C PHE A 225 -5.98 -1.67 13.59
N MET A 226 -6.76 -2.71 13.23
CA MET A 226 -7.43 -3.57 14.22
C MET A 226 -6.45 -4.40 15.03
N VAL A 227 -5.35 -4.86 14.42
CA VAL A 227 -4.29 -5.60 15.12
C VAL A 227 -3.62 -4.69 16.15
N TRP A 228 -3.37 -3.42 15.82
CA TRP A 228 -2.83 -2.44 16.76
C TRP A 228 -3.77 -2.17 17.93
N VAL A 229 -5.08 -2.05 17.68
CA VAL A 229 -6.09 -1.91 18.75
C VAL A 229 -6.03 -3.11 19.70
N GLU A 230 -5.95 -4.34 19.17
CA GLU A 230 -5.85 -5.54 19.98
C GLU A 230 -4.52 -5.63 20.75
N LEU A 231 -3.41 -5.25 20.13
CA LEU A 231 -2.09 -5.20 20.80
C LEU A 231 -2.08 -4.19 21.96
N CYS A 232 -2.68 -3.00 21.78
CA CYS A 232 -2.82 -2.03 22.86
C CYS A 232 -3.70 -2.56 24.00
N GLN A 233 -4.73 -3.34 23.68
CA GLN A 233 -5.61 -3.95 24.68
C GLN A 233 -5.08 -5.27 25.26
N TRP A 234 -4.05 -5.85 24.67
CA TRP A 234 -3.51 -7.15 25.08
C TRP A 234 -3.05 -7.17 26.54
N TYR A 235 -2.47 -6.09 27.01
CA TYR A 235 -2.04 -5.97 28.40
C TYR A 235 -3.21 -6.15 29.39
N GLN A 236 -4.41 -5.70 29.01
CA GLN A 236 -5.62 -5.83 29.84
C GLN A 236 -6.34 -7.17 29.63
N LYS A 237 -6.49 -7.59 28.36
CA LYS A 237 -7.33 -8.75 28.00
C LYS A 237 -6.56 -10.07 28.01
N ARG A 238 -5.23 -10.04 27.90
CA ARG A 238 -4.33 -11.21 27.81
C ARG A 238 -4.72 -12.22 26.71
N ARG A 239 -5.56 -11.84 25.76
CA ARG A 239 -6.03 -12.68 24.65
C ARG A 239 -6.00 -11.88 23.36
N LEU A 240 -5.49 -12.53 22.29
CA LEU A 240 -5.55 -12.01 20.91
C LEU A 240 -6.60 -12.80 20.15
N SER A 241 -7.32 -12.14 19.26
CA SER A 241 -8.25 -12.80 18.33
C SER A 241 -7.50 -13.76 17.39
N LEU A 242 -8.23 -14.69 16.78
CA LEU A 242 -7.69 -15.54 15.71
C LEU A 242 -7.10 -14.71 14.57
N HIS A 243 -7.81 -13.63 14.19
CA HIS A 243 -7.35 -12.70 13.17
C HIS A 243 -5.97 -12.12 13.49
N ALA A 244 -5.79 -11.54 14.67
CA ALA A 244 -4.51 -10.95 15.07
C ALA A 244 -3.38 -11.99 15.13
N LYS A 245 -3.66 -13.21 15.66
CA LYS A 245 -2.68 -14.30 15.69
C LYS A 245 -2.23 -14.70 14.28
N VAL A 246 -3.17 -14.88 13.36
CA VAL A 246 -2.86 -15.24 11.96
C VAL A 246 -2.05 -14.15 11.29
N VAL A 247 -2.47 -12.89 11.41
CA VAL A 247 -1.76 -11.75 10.82
C VAL A 247 -0.33 -11.66 11.34
N LEU A 248 -0.14 -11.68 12.65
CA LEU A 248 1.20 -11.57 13.26
C LEU A 248 2.10 -12.76 12.88
N SER A 249 1.62 -14.00 13.01
CA SER A 249 2.41 -15.18 12.71
C SER A 249 2.83 -15.24 11.25
N PHE A 250 1.88 -15.07 10.31
CA PHE A 250 2.20 -15.12 8.89
C PHE A 250 3.05 -13.94 8.43
N SER A 251 2.85 -12.73 9.00
CA SER A 251 3.70 -11.59 8.70
C SER A 251 5.14 -11.82 9.11
N VAL A 252 5.39 -12.31 10.32
CA VAL A 252 6.74 -12.61 10.81
C VAL A 252 7.40 -13.71 9.98
N ILE A 253 6.66 -14.79 9.65
CA ILE A 253 7.16 -15.89 8.81
C ILE A 253 7.58 -15.35 7.43
N LEU A 254 6.77 -14.49 6.80
CA LEU A 254 7.07 -13.93 5.49
C LEU A 254 8.23 -12.94 5.53
N TRP A 255 8.34 -12.10 6.57
CA TRP A 255 9.49 -11.18 6.70
C TRP A 255 10.79 -11.92 6.93
N LEU A 256 10.82 -12.86 7.87
CA LEU A 256 12.04 -13.62 8.19
C LEU A 256 12.39 -14.62 7.09
N GLY A 257 11.40 -15.32 6.54
CA GLY A 257 11.61 -16.25 5.43
C GLY A 257 12.09 -15.55 4.16
N GLY A 258 11.51 -14.39 3.84
CA GLY A 258 11.96 -13.56 2.72
C GLY A 258 13.37 -13.02 2.94
N ALA A 259 13.69 -12.52 4.14
CA ALA A 259 15.03 -12.04 4.49
C ALA A 259 16.08 -13.15 4.39
N LEU A 260 15.76 -14.34 4.91
CA LEU A 260 16.65 -15.50 4.82
C LEU A 260 16.86 -15.90 3.36
N GLY A 261 15.78 -16.01 2.56
CA GLY A 261 15.86 -16.36 1.15
C GLY A 261 16.70 -15.36 0.35
N LEU A 262 16.43 -14.07 0.47
CA LEU A 262 17.19 -13.00 -0.20
C LEU A 262 18.65 -12.97 0.28
N GLY A 263 18.87 -13.10 1.59
CA GLY A 263 20.21 -13.17 2.16
C GLY A 263 21.02 -14.33 1.56
N LEU A 264 20.46 -15.52 1.46
CA LEU A 264 21.15 -16.69 0.91
C LEU A 264 21.42 -16.55 -0.59
N MET A 265 20.47 -15.99 -1.36
CA MET A 265 20.59 -15.86 -2.82
C MET A 265 21.56 -14.76 -3.23
N GLU A 266 21.58 -13.63 -2.50
CA GLU A 266 22.35 -12.43 -2.86
C GLU A 266 23.65 -12.28 -2.05
N TRP A 267 23.96 -13.20 -1.14
CA TRP A 267 25.08 -13.08 -0.18
C TRP A 267 26.42 -12.74 -0.80
N ASN A 268 26.70 -13.32 -1.95
CA ASN A 268 27.96 -13.18 -2.68
C ASN A 268 27.83 -12.29 -3.93
N ASN A 269 26.63 -11.75 -4.22
CA ASN A 269 26.45 -10.88 -5.39
C ASN A 269 27.11 -9.53 -5.15
N PRO A 270 28.21 -9.19 -5.86
CA PRO A 270 28.96 -7.96 -5.63
C PRO A 270 28.17 -6.69 -5.95
N ALA A 271 27.16 -6.79 -6.81
CA ALA A 271 26.32 -5.66 -7.21
C ALA A 271 25.22 -5.34 -6.18
N THR A 272 24.94 -6.25 -5.22
CA THR A 272 23.89 -6.09 -4.23
C THR A 272 24.44 -6.20 -2.80
N LEU A 273 24.50 -7.41 -2.24
CA LEU A 273 24.92 -7.62 -0.85
C LEU A 273 26.43 -7.89 -0.70
N GLY A 274 27.11 -8.38 -1.74
CA GLY A 274 28.48 -8.91 -1.65
C GLY A 274 29.48 -7.93 -1.03
N GLY A 275 29.37 -6.64 -1.34
CA GLY A 275 30.25 -5.59 -0.82
C GLY A 275 29.96 -5.12 0.60
N LEU A 276 28.85 -5.57 1.22
CA LEU A 276 28.44 -5.12 2.55
C LEU A 276 29.06 -5.96 3.66
N SER A 277 29.19 -5.36 4.86
CA SER A 277 29.53 -6.09 6.08
C SER A 277 28.44 -7.11 6.44
N VAL A 278 28.76 -8.14 7.24
CA VAL A 278 27.78 -9.15 7.64
C VAL A 278 26.52 -8.54 8.28
N PRO A 279 26.60 -7.60 9.23
CA PRO A 279 25.41 -6.91 9.75
C PRO A 279 24.66 -6.13 8.65
N GLY A 280 25.39 -5.52 7.70
CA GLY A 280 24.80 -4.82 6.56
C GLY A 280 24.01 -5.74 5.63
N LYS A 281 24.56 -6.93 5.32
CA LYS A 281 23.87 -7.96 4.53
C LYS A 281 22.56 -8.38 5.19
N VAL A 282 22.58 -8.67 6.49
CA VAL A 282 21.39 -9.06 7.25
C VAL A 282 20.37 -7.95 7.26
N MET A 283 20.80 -6.71 7.53
CA MET A 283 19.90 -5.56 7.60
C MET A 283 19.27 -5.23 6.25
N ALA A 284 20.06 -5.23 5.17
CA ALA A 284 19.56 -4.98 3.82
C ALA A 284 18.61 -6.09 3.34
N SER A 285 18.90 -7.38 3.64
CA SER A 285 18.01 -8.50 3.33
C SER A 285 16.68 -8.40 4.09
N LEU A 286 16.73 -8.03 5.38
CA LEU A 286 15.53 -7.83 6.19
C LEU A 286 14.71 -6.64 5.69
N PHE A 287 15.38 -5.51 5.41
CA PHE A 287 14.74 -4.33 4.85
C PHE A 287 14.03 -4.67 3.54
N GLN A 288 14.74 -5.33 2.61
CA GLN A 288 14.18 -5.68 1.32
C GLN A 288 12.99 -6.64 1.45
N SER A 289 13.05 -7.62 2.36
CA SER A 289 11.94 -8.53 2.64
C SER A 289 10.72 -7.81 3.21
N VAL A 290 10.92 -6.86 4.13
CA VAL A 290 9.83 -6.05 4.69
C VAL A 290 9.24 -5.13 3.61
N SER A 291 10.10 -4.51 2.79
CA SER A 291 9.68 -3.59 1.74
C SER A 291 8.91 -4.26 0.61
N THR A 292 9.23 -5.51 0.23
CA THR A 292 8.48 -6.26 -0.78
C THR A 292 7.01 -6.47 -0.42
N ARG A 293 6.64 -6.28 0.85
CA ARG A 293 5.27 -6.39 1.31
C ARG A 293 4.58 -5.03 1.36
N THR A 294 4.43 -4.44 0.16
CA THR A 294 3.68 -3.23 -0.16
C THR A 294 4.33 -1.89 0.22
N ALA A 295 5.67 -1.83 0.44
CA ALA A 295 6.29 -0.56 0.84
C ALA A 295 7.04 0.17 -0.26
N GLY A 296 7.66 -0.54 -1.20
CA GLY A 296 8.19 0.03 -2.43
C GLY A 296 9.53 0.75 -2.33
N MET A 297 10.16 0.79 -1.17
CA MET A 297 11.49 1.39 -0.98
C MET A 297 12.57 0.32 -1.06
N ASN A 298 13.73 0.60 -1.66
CA ASN A 298 14.83 -0.35 -1.79
C ASN A 298 16.15 0.25 -1.31
N THR A 299 16.96 -0.59 -0.66
CA THR A 299 18.32 -0.24 -0.19
C THR A 299 19.43 -0.86 -1.05
N VAL A 300 19.04 -1.72 -1.99
CA VAL A 300 19.93 -2.34 -2.97
C VAL A 300 19.38 -2.13 -4.37
N ASP A 301 20.25 -2.18 -5.39
CA ASP A 301 19.81 -2.11 -6.78
C ASP A 301 19.09 -3.39 -7.19
N LEU A 302 17.78 -3.29 -7.42
CA LEU A 302 16.93 -4.42 -7.78
C LEU A 302 17.15 -4.93 -9.20
N ALA A 303 17.60 -4.07 -10.12
CA ALA A 303 17.92 -4.48 -11.47
C ALA A 303 19.08 -5.49 -11.49
N SER A 304 20.05 -5.30 -10.59
CA SER A 304 21.24 -6.12 -10.41
C SER A 304 21.02 -7.40 -9.58
N CYS A 305 19.82 -7.60 -9.04
CA CYS A 305 19.48 -8.83 -8.29
C CYS A 305 19.39 -10.05 -9.22
N GLY A 306 19.74 -11.22 -8.70
CA GLY A 306 19.62 -12.49 -9.39
C GLY A 306 18.19 -12.85 -9.77
N THR A 307 18.01 -13.66 -10.81
CA THR A 307 16.68 -14.09 -11.31
C THR A 307 15.83 -14.76 -10.23
N LEU A 308 16.43 -15.63 -9.41
CA LEU A 308 15.73 -16.31 -8.32
C LEU A 308 15.28 -15.32 -7.22
N SER A 309 16.11 -14.34 -6.92
CA SER A 309 15.76 -13.28 -5.95
C SER A 309 14.58 -12.45 -6.45
N LYS A 310 14.56 -12.09 -7.73
CA LYS A 310 13.43 -11.39 -8.36
C LYS A 310 12.16 -12.22 -8.33
N LEU A 311 12.22 -13.53 -8.59
CA LEU A 311 11.06 -14.43 -8.48
C LEU A 311 10.56 -14.54 -7.03
N LEU A 312 11.47 -14.73 -6.06
CA LEU A 312 11.08 -14.75 -4.64
C LEU A 312 10.40 -13.43 -4.23
N MET A 313 10.98 -12.30 -4.62
CA MET A 313 10.37 -10.99 -4.37
C MET A 313 9.00 -10.85 -5.04
N SER A 314 8.82 -11.35 -6.27
CA SER A 314 7.53 -11.34 -6.97
C SER A 314 6.45 -12.10 -6.20
N VAL A 315 6.77 -13.26 -5.62
CA VAL A 315 5.85 -14.01 -4.76
C VAL A 315 5.50 -13.21 -3.50
N LEU A 316 6.51 -12.60 -2.85
CA LEU A 316 6.28 -11.79 -1.65
C LEU A 316 5.46 -10.52 -1.94
N GLN A 317 5.66 -9.89 -3.12
CA GLN A 317 4.88 -8.74 -3.58
C GLN A 317 3.41 -9.09 -3.83
N PHE A 318 3.15 -10.27 -4.39
CA PHE A 318 1.79 -10.75 -4.61
C PHE A 318 1.02 -10.94 -3.29
N ILE A 319 1.73 -11.36 -2.22
CA ILE A 319 1.18 -11.48 -0.86
C ILE A 319 1.30 -10.13 -0.16
N GLY A 320 0.26 -9.33 -0.24
CA GLY A 320 0.21 -7.98 0.31
C GLY A 320 0.12 -7.91 1.83
N ALA A 321 -0.31 -6.75 2.32
CA ALA A 321 -0.40 -6.44 3.73
C ALA A 321 -1.63 -7.07 4.42
N ALA A 322 -1.83 -6.80 5.72
CA ALA A 322 -2.97 -7.28 6.48
C ALA A 322 -4.29 -6.59 6.09
N PRO A 323 -5.46 -7.20 6.32
CA PRO A 323 -6.74 -6.51 6.20
C PRO A 323 -6.82 -5.28 7.12
N GLY A 324 -7.44 -4.20 6.63
CA GLY A 324 -7.54 -2.95 7.38
C GLY A 324 -6.18 -2.27 7.62
N SER A 325 -5.19 -2.51 6.76
CA SER A 325 -3.90 -1.83 6.68
C SER A 325 -3.87 -0.82 5.54
N THR A 326 -2.76 -0.10 5.42
CA THR A 326 -2.52 0.86 4.34
C THR A 326 -2.14 0.22 3.01
N GLY A 327 -1.60 -1.02 3.00
CA GLY A 327 -1.13 -1.71 1.79
C GLY A 327 -2.21 -2.49 1.04
N GLY A 328 -2.01 -2.72 -0.26
CA GLY A 328 -2.91 -3.48 -1.15
C GLY A 328 -2.55 -4.95 -1.34
N GLY A 329 -2.77 -5.48 -2.54
CA GLY A 329 -2.48 -6.87 -2.92
C GLY A 329 -3.37 -7.93 -2.25
N VAL A 330 -3.04 -9.21 -2.48
CA VAL A 330 -3.72 -10.33 -1.81
C VAL A 330 -3.41 -10.30 -0.33
N LYS A 331 -4.42 -10.16 0.51
CA LYS A 331 -4.22 -10.01 1.96
C LYS A 331 -3.56 -11.24 2.59
N VAL A 332 -2.69 -10.99 3.58
CA VAL A 332 -1.98 -12.06 4.31
C VAL A 332 -2.95 -13.10 4.89
N THR A 333 -4.13 -12.68 5.35
CA THR A 333 -5.17 -13.60 5.85
C THR A 333 -5.77 -14.45 4.75
N THR A 334 -5.98 -13.90 3.54
CA THR A 334 -6.44 -14.63 2.36
C THR A 334 -5.44 -15.73 1.99
N PHE A 335 -4.16 -15.39 1.96
CA PHE A 335 -3.08 -16.35 1.73
C PHE A 335 -3.01 -17.41 2.85
N ALA A 336 -3.10 -17.00 4.11
CA ALA A 336 -3.10 -17.89 5.27
C ALA A 336 -4.25 -18.92 5.22
N VAL A 337 -5.47 -18.47 4.86
CA VAL A 337 -6.63 -19.37 4.70
C VAL A 337 -6.34 -20.46 3.67
N ILE A 338 -5.77 -20.13 2.52
CA ILE A 338 -5.44 -21.12 1.49
C ILE A 338 -4.37 -22.11 1.97
N ILE A 339 -3.27 -21.63 2.56
CA ILE A 339 -2.20 -22.51 3.09
C ILE A 339 -2.73 -23.45 4.17
N LEU A 340 -3.55 -22.93 5.07
CA LEU A 340 -4.12 -23.73 6.15
C LEU A 340 -5.18 -24.72 5.65
N THR A 341 -5.94 -24.35 4.61
CA THR A 341 -6.87 -25.26 3.93
C THR A 341 -6.10 -26.39 3.25
N ILE A 342 -5.04 -26.09 2.48
CA ILE A 342 -4.19 -27.11 1.85
C ILE A 342 -3.65 -28.07 2.90
N ARG A 343 -3.16 -27.54 4.03
CA ARG A 343 -2.66 -28.38 5.13
C ARG A 343 -3.77 -29.26 5.73
N SER A 344 -4.99 -28.73 5.92
CA SER A 344 -6.13 -29.48 6.47
C SER A 344 -6.51 -30.63 5.54
N VAL A 345 -6.64 -30.35 4.22
CA VAL A 345 -6.94 -31.38 3.21
C VAL A 345 -5.83 -32.42 3.12
N ALA A 346 -4.55 -32.02 3.17
CA ALA A 346 -3.42 -32.96 3.19
C ALA A 346 -3.39 -33.85 4.43
N GLN A 347 -4.04 -33.45 5.53
CA GLN A 347 -4.25 -34.25 6.73
C GLN A 347 -5.50 -35.13 6.68
N GLY A 348 -6.21 -35.19 5.54
CA GLY A 348 -7.43 -35.99 5.35
C GLY A 348 -8.65 -35.43 6.09
N ARG A 349 -8.69 -34.11 6.35
CA ARG A 349 -9.84 -33.46 6.98
C ARG A 349 -10.71 -32.81 5.89
N ASP A 350 -12.01 -33.04 5.93
CA ASP A 350 -12.97 -32.43 5.00
C ASP A 350 -13.20 -30.95 5.29
N ASP A 351 -13.00 -30.51 6.52
CA ASP A 351 -13.21 -29.14 6.98
C ASP A 351 -11.90 -28.40 7.28
N CYS A 352 -11.85 -27.13 6.94
CA CYS A 352 -10.74 -26.27 7.31
C CYS A 352 -10.94 -25.78 8.77
N VAL A 353 -10.14 -26.34 9.69
CA VAL A 353 -10.14 -25.93 11.10
C VAL A 353 -8.81 -25.23 11.42
N ILE A 354 -8.89 -24.00 11.93
CA ILE A 354 -7.73 -23.18 12.31
C ILE A 354 -7.85 -22.87 13.81
N ALA A 355 -6.90 -23.38 14.63
CA ALA A 355 -6.88 -23.14 16.07
C ALA A 355 -8.27 -23.33 16.73
N ASP A 356 -8.90 -24.47 16.49
CA ASP A 356 -10.23 -24.87 16.95
C ASP A 356 -11.43 -24.05 16.41
N HIS A 357 -11.19 -23.24 15.37
CA HIS A 357 -12.23 -22.50 14.69
C HIS A 357 -12.49 -23.09 13.30
N HIS A 358 -13.74 -23.43 13.01
CA HIS A 358 -14.17 -23.88 11.69
C HIS A 358 -14.23 -22.67 10.75
N ILE A 359 -13.58 -22.77 9.59
CA ILE A 359 -13.64 -21.77 8.53
C ILE A 359 -14.69 -22.17 7.50
N GLU A 360 -15.67 -21.30 7.29
CA GLU A 360 -16.71 -21.55 6.30
C GLU A 360 -16.12 -21.76 4.90
N SER A 361 -16.60 -22.79 4.18
CA SER A 361 -16.19 -23.08 2.80
C SER A 361 -16.36 -21.87 1.87
N LYS A 362 -17.36 -21.02 2.13
CA LYS A 362 -17.57 -19.76 1.40
C LYS A 362 -16.36 -18.81 1.50
N THR A 363 -15.70 -18.75 2.65
CA THR A 363 -14.49 -17.94 2.85
C THR A 363 -13.32 -18.50 2.05
N VAL A 364 -13.19 -19.85 2.00
CA VAL A 364 -12.14 -20.50 1.19
C VAL A 364 -12.35 -20.23 -0.30
N TYR A 365 -13.61 -20.35 -0.81
CA TYR A 365 -13.92 -20.04 -2.21
C TYR A 365 -13.64 -18.57 -2.56
N ARG A 366 -13.97 -17.62 -1.69
CA ARG A 366 -13.64 -16.21 -1.88
C ARG A 366 -12.11 -15.99 -1.92
N ALA A 367 -11.38 -16.60 -1.00
CA ALA A 367 -9.92 -16.51 -0.97
C ALA A 367 -9.31 -17.05 -2.27
N LEU A 368 -9.78 -18.21 -2.76
CA LEU A 368 -9.33 -18.79 -4.02
C LEU A 368 -9.68 -17.88 -5.22
N THR A 369 -10.86 -17.32 -5.27
CA THR A 369 -11.30 -16.39 -6.33
C THR A 369 -10.36 -15.17 -6.40
N ILE A 370 -10.03 -14.57 -5.26
CA ILE A 370 -9.14 -13.40 -5.20
C ILE A 370 -7.74 -13.77 -5.72
N ILE A 371 -7.19 -14.92 -5.32
CA ILE A 371 -5.85 -15.35 -5.76
C ILE A 371 -5.85 -15.63 -7.26
N VAL A 372 -6.85 -16.34 -7.79
CA VAL A 372 -6.94 -16.65 -9.23
C VAL A 372 -7.08 -15.37 -10.06
N LEU A 373 -7.99 -14.46 -9.69
CA LEU A 373 -8.16 -13.18 -10.38
C LEU A 373 -6.88 -12.33 -10.34
N GLY A 374 -6.20 -12.30 -9.19
CA GLY A 374 -4.92 -11.63 -9.04
C GLY A 374 -3.83 -12.24 -9.93
N ALA A 375 -3.72 -13.56 -9.96
CA ALA A 375 -2.76 -14.24 -10.83
C ALA A 375 -3.03 -13.97 -12.31
N VAL A 376 -4.29 -14.00 -12.75
CA VAL A 376 -4.69 -13.67 -14.12
C VAL A 376 -4.32 -12.22 -14.46
N ALA A 377 -4.56 -11.27 -13.55
CA ALA A 377 -4.19 -9.87 -13.76
C ALA A 377 -2.67 -9.67 -13.88
N VAL A 378 -1.88 -10.33 -13.01
CA VAL A 378 -0.41 -10.28 -13.04
C VAL A 378 0.13 -10.90 -14.33
N ILE A 379 -0.28 -12.13 -14.66
CA ILE A 379 0.21 -12.82 -15.87
C ILE A 379 -0.20 -12.05 -17.14
N GLY A 380 -1.46 -11.61 -17.21
CA GLY A 380 -1.96 -10.85 -18.36
C GLY A 380 -1.20 -9.53 -18.54
N SER A 381 -0.95 -8.79 -17.46
CA SER A 381 -0.17 -7.54 -17.53
C SER A 381 1.30 -7.79 -17.85
N ALA A 382 1.92 -8.85 -17.31
CA ALA A 382 3.30 -9.22 -17.62
C ALA A 382 3.50 -9.55 -19.10
N ILE A 383 2.57 -10.30 -19.70
CA ILE A 383 2.59 -10.60 -21.13
C ILE A 383 2.53 -9.32 -21.96
N VAL A 384 1.59 -8.43 -21.67
CA VAL A 384 1.44 -7.17 -22.40
C VAL A 384 2.69 -6.30 -22.26
N VAL A 385 3.27 -6.19 -21.05
CA VAL A 385 4.48 -5.40 -20.81
C VAL A 385 5.67 -6.00 -21.55
N TYR A 386 5.86 -7.32 -21.48
CA TYR A 386 6.95 -8.01 -22.19
C TYR A 386 6.94 -7.73 -23.69
N TYR A 387 5.77 -7.80 -24.35
CA TYR A 387 5.66 -7.55 -25.80
C TYR A 387 5.65 -6.07 -26.19
N ASN A 388 5.40 -5.16 -25.27
CA ASN A 388 5.28 -3.72 -25.55
C ASN A 388 6.44 -2.87 -25.01
N THR A 389 7.43 -3.50 -24.39
CA THR A 389 8.64 -2.82 -23.90
C THR A 389 9.85 -3.26 -24.75
N SER A 390 11.00 -2.60 -24.60
CA SER A 390 12.21 -2.92 -25.36
C SER A 390 12.66 -4.39 -25.15
N ASP A 391 13.36 -4.96 -26.15
CA ASP A 391 13.91 -6.33 -26.13
C ASP A 391 14.86 -6.61 -24.93
N ALA A 392 15.25 -5.58 -24.18
CA ALA A 392 16.10 -5.71 -22.98
C ALA A 392 15.35 -6.18 -21.74
N VAL A 393 13.99 -6.20 -21.75
CA VAL A 393 13.18 -6.61 -20.58
C VAL A 393 13.02 -8.13 -20.57
N SER A 394 13.48 -8.79 -19.51
CA SER A 394 13.26 -10.22 -19.32
C SER A 394 11.83 -10.54 -18.90
N VAL A 395 11.39 -11.79 -19.14
CA VAL A 395 10.07 -12.27 -18.65
C VAL A 395 9.94 -12.12 -17.14
N VAL A 396 11.04 -12.39 -16.41
CA VAL A 396 11.07 -12.27 -14.94
C VAL A 396 10.91 -10.81 -14.51
N ASP A 397 11.53 -9.86 -15.22
CA ASP A 397 11.39 -8.43 -14.92
C ASP A 397 9.96 -7.96 -15.19
N ALA A 398 9.32 -8.44 -16.27
CA ALA A 398 7.92 -8.14 -16.55
C ALA A 398 6.97 -8.71 -15.48
N ILE A 399 7.21 -9.93 -14.99
CA ILE A 399 6.46 -10.53 -13.88
C ILE A 399 6.67 -9.73 -12.58
N PHE A 400 7.91 -9.37 -12.28
CA PHE A 400 8.27 -8.59 -11.10
C PHE A 400 7.51 -7.25 -11.04
N GLU A 401 7.56 -6.49 -12.13
CA GLU A 401 6.85 -5.19 -12.22
C GLU A 401 5.34 -5.35 -12.15
N SER A 402 4.80 -6.41 -12.79
CA SER A 402 3.36 -6.69 -12.77
C SER A 402 2.88 -7.13 -11.38
N CYS A 403 3.69 -7.92 -10.65
CA CYS A 403 3.43 -8.23 -9.24
C CYS A 403 3.50 -6.98 -8.38
N SER A 404 4.46 -6.09 -8.64
CA SER A 404 4.60 -4.80 -7.95
C SER A 404 3.40 -3.89 -8.18
N ALA A 405 2.92 -3.80 -9.43
CA ALA A 405 1.73 -3.02 -9.77
C ALA A 405 0.46 -3.57 -9.09
N PHE A 406 0.22 -4.88 -9.20
CA PHE A 406 -0.94 -5.54 -8.60
C PHE A 406 -0.88 -5.58 -7.07
N GLY A 407 0.28 -5.92 -6.52
CA GLY A 407 0.52 -5.92 -5.07
C GLY A 407 0.47 -4.52 -4.44
N THR A 408 0.42 -3.47 -5.27
CA THR A 408 0.60 -2.07 -4.86
C THR A 408 1.86 -1.90 -4.02
N VAL A 409 3.01 -2.38 -4.53
CA VAL A 409 4.28 -2.44 -3.80
C VAL A 409 5.19 -1.26 -4.14
N GLY A 410 5.38 -0.97 -5.45
CA GLY A 410 6.20 0.16 -5.90
C GLY A 410 7.66 -0.17 -6.21
N LEU A 411 8.13 -1.38 -5.91
CA LEU A 411 9.46 -1.81 -6.30
C LEU A 411 9.54 -1.96 -7.82
N SER A 412 10.61 -1.46 -8.42
CA SER A 412 10.85 -1.51 -9.85
C SER A 412 12.27 -1.98 -10.14
N VAL A 413 12.42 -2.76 -11.20
CA VAL A 413 13.71 -3.13 -11.82
C VAL A 413 14.05 -2.23 -13.02
N GLY A 414 13.37 -1.08 -13.14
CA GLY A 414 13.59 -0.08 -14.19
C GLY A 414 12.64 -0.20 -15.38
N VAL A 415 11.72 -1.17 -15.42
CA VAL A 415 10.78 -1.38 -16.53
C VAL A 415 9.72 -0.29 -16.56
N THR A 416 9.21 0.16 -15.40
CA THR A 416 8.15 1.17 -15.31
C THR A 416 8.49 2.48 -16.03
N SER A 417 9.75 2.93 -15.98
CA SER A 417 10.19 4.16 -16.66
C SER A 417 10.18 4.05 -18.18
N GLN A 418 10.21 2.83 -18.73
CA GLN A 418 10.27 2.52 -20.16
C GLN A 418 8.91 2.16 -20.75
N LEU A 419 7.84 2.13 -19.97
CA LEU A 419 6.50 1.74 -20.42
C LEU A 419 5.99 2.67 -21.52
N ASN A 420 5.42 2.08 -22.55
CA ASN A 420 4.65 2.81 -23.56
C ASN A 420 3.28 3.27 -22.98
N ASN A 421 2.57 4.10 -23.72
CA ASN A 421 1.31 4.67 -23.24
C ASN A 421 0.22 3.61 -22.94
N GLY A 422 0.16 2.55 -23.74
CA GLY A 422 -0.78 1.44 -23.52
C GLY A 422 -0.49 0.67 -22.23
N ALA A 423 0.79 0.34 -21.99
CA ALA A 423 1.23 -0.35 -20.79
C ALA A 423 1.05 0.51 -19.53
N LYS A 424 1.24 1.84 -19.60
CA LYS A 424 0.92 2.77 -18.50
C LYS A 424 -0.55 2.70 -18.11
N ILE A 425 -1.47 2.73 -19.09
CA ILE A 425 -2.92 2.62 -18.84
C ILE A 425 -3.24 1.27 -18.20
N LEU A 426 -2.67 0.20 -18.72
CA LEU A 426 -2.86 -1.13 -18.14
C LEU A 426 -2.39 -1.20 -16.68
N TYR A 427 -1.20 -0.66 -16.37
CA TYR A 427 -0.70 -0.66 -15.00
C TYR A 427 -1.54 0.19 -14.06
N MET A 428 -2.08 1.33 -14.52
CA MET A 428 -3.05 2.10 -13.73
C MET A 428 -4.29 1.28 -13.37
N LEU A 429 -4.81 0.47 -14.31
CA LEU A 429 -5.92 -0.43 -14.04
C LEU A 429 -5.53 -1.54 -13.07
N VAL A 430 -4.35 -2.15 -13.23
CA VAL A 430 -3.86 -3.22 -12.35
C VAL A 430 -3.62 -2.70 -10.93
N MET A 431 -3.02 -1.52 -10.74
CA MET A 431 -2.86 -0.87 -9.43
C MET A 431 -4.22 -0.60 -8.76
N PHE A 432 -5.18 -0.09 -9.54
CA PHE A 432 -6.53 0.15 -9.03
C PHE A 432 -7.25 -1.15 -8.66
N MET A 433 -7.07 -2.23 -9.44
CA MET A 433 -7.60 -3.56 -9.10
C MET A 433 -6.97 -4.09 -7.81
N GLY A 434 -5.65 -4.00 -7.65
CA GLY A 434 -4.93 -4.45 -6.46
C GLY A 434 -5.40 -3.78 -5.18
N LEU A 435 -5.77 -2.50 -5.25
CA LEU A 435 -6.37 -1.78 -4.14
C LEU A 435 -7.85 -2.14 -3.95
N SER A 436 -8.64 -2.28 -5.04
CA SER A 436 -10.10 -2.46 -4.96
C SER A 436 -10.53 -3.88 -4.61
N LEU A 437 -9.70 -4.91 -4.87
CA LEU A 437 -9.96 -6.30 -4.47
C LEU A 437 -10.10 -6.49 -2.94
N ILE A 438 -9.67 -5.51 -2.16
CA ILE A 438 -9.88 -5.47 -0.70
C ILE A 438 -11.38 -5.44 -0.34
N HIS A 439 -12.22 -4.96 -1.24
CA HIS A 439 -13.64 -4.72 -0.99
C HIS A 439 -14.57 -5.81 -1.58
N ILE A 440 -14.00 -6.88 -2.14
CA ILE A 440 -14.72 -8.09 -2.61
C ILE A 440 -14.71 -9.17 -1.52
#